data_379eca285018bd4d7a463587e21b4335
#
_entry.id   379eca285018bd4d7a463587e21b4335
#
_cell.length_a   1.000
_cell.length_b   1.000
_cell.length_c   1.000
_cell.angle_alpha   90.00
_cell.angle_beta   90.00
_cell.angle_gamma   90.00
#
_symmetry.space_group_name_H-M   'P 1'
#
loop_
_entity.id
_entity.type
_entity.pdbx_description
1 polymer ?
#
loop_
_entity_poly.entity_id
_entity_poly.type
_entity_poly.pdbx_seq_one_letter_code
_entity_poly.pdbx_strand_id
1 'polypeptide(L)'
;LYTDLRNRRLIWNKETSTLLTPISYHYFEDSAPNPRPLRPVHRVKGRSICLWNGGAAENYFHWMHDVIAPIALASDQGVAINFDDYLLPWSSSQFQTETLQQLGIELRDCLSYLKFNWIDAEEVSFISSTRFGALGCHFSKPAIESLRALWIPESNQSGERLIYITRRDAKTRKVENEEEILSFLEPLGFEAMELASMSVAEQASLFQSCKVVVAPHGAALANLAFASPHCHIIELFPPNWVTSLYANLARTVGCYYLSLI
;
A
#
# COMPACT_ATOMS: atom_id res chain seq x y z
N LEU A 1 22.23 -8.47 -0.40
CA LEU A 1 22.42 -8.06 0.98
C LEU A 1 21.51 -6.90 1.31
N TYR A 2 20.74 -6.94 2.37
CA TYR A 2 19.55 -6.08 2.56
C TYR A 2 19.44 -5.35 3.86
N THR A 3 18.80 -4.15 3.90
CA THR A 3 18.40 -3.59 5.17
C THR A 3 16.92 -3.32 5.25
N ASP A 4 16.32 -3.73 6.28
CA ASP A 4 15.14 -3.20 6.88
C ASP A 4 15.55 -2.06 7.82
N LEU A 5 15.08 -0.87 7.57
CA LEU A 5 15.48 0.31 8.33
C LEU A 5 14.99 0.28 9.78
N ARG A 6 13.83 -0.34 10.06
CA ARG A 6 13.38 -0.60 11.43
C ARG A 6 14.32 -1.58 12.14
N ASN A 7 14.90 -2.52 11.42
CA ASN A 7 15.81 -3.52 11.94
C ASN A 7 17.28 -3.28 11.55
N ARG A 8 17.59 -2.16 10.88
CA ARG A 8 18.94 -1.74 10.48
C ARG A 8 19.68 -2.79 9.63
N ARG A 9 19.04 -3.31 8.59
CA ARG A 9 19.60 -4.31 7.67
C ARG A 9 19.87 -3.68 6.31
N LEU A 10 21.06 -3.85 5.75
CA LEU A 10 21.49 -3.30 4.47
C LEU A 10 21.32 -4.29 3.32
N ILE A 11 20.80 -3.86 2.15
CA ILE A 11 20.90 -4.63 0.93
C ILE A 11 22.15 -4.23 0.17
N TRP A 12 22.99 -5.20 -0.08
CA TRP A 12 24.25 -5.04 -0.79
C TRP A 12 24.29 -6.00 -1.97
N ASN A 13 24.47 -5.49 -3.17
CA ASN A 13 24.81 -6.32 -4.30
C ASN A 13 26.34 -6.54 -4.28
N LYS A 14 26.77 -7.79 -4.07
CA LYS A 14 28.18 -8.16 -3.95
C LYS A 14 28.95 -7.96 -5.25
N GLU A 15 28.31 -8.18 -6.41
CA GLU A 15 28.95 -8.08 -7.71
C GLU A 15 29.13 -6.64 -8.17
N THR A 16 28.14 -5.79 -7.92
CA THR A 16 28.19 -4.37 -8.32
C THR A 16 28.73 -3.46 -7.24
N SER A 17 28.92 -3.97 -6.02
CA SER A 17 29.25 -3.19 -4.82
C SER A 17 28.27 -2.02 -4.57
N THR A 18 27.05 -2.17 -5.02
CA THR A 18 26.03 -1.11 -4.96
C THR A 18 25.08 -1.34 -3.80
N LEU A 19 24.84 -0.31 -3.03
CA LEU A 19 23.79 -0.29 -2.02
C LEU A 19 22.46 -0.03 -2.70
N LEU A 20 21.53 -0.97 -2.60
CA LEU A 20 20.17 -0.78 -3.10
C LEU A 20 19.36 -0.09 -2.01
N THR A 21 19.01 1.17 -2.25
CA THR A 21 18.26 1.98 -1.28
C THR A 21 16.76 1.80 -1.47
N PRO A 22 15.98 1.51 -0.42
CA PRO A 22 14.54 1.60 -0.47
C PRO A 22 14.10 3.06 -0.63
N ILE A 23 12.96 3.27 -1.25
CA ILE A 23 12.44 4.61 -1.61
C ILE A 23 11.98 5.44 -0.42
N SER A 24 11.87 4.88 0.77
CA SER A 24 11.51 5.65 1.97
C SER A 24 12.73 6.41 2.52
N TYR A 25 12.90 7.63 2.08
CA TYR A 25 14.01 8.54 2.40
C TYR A 25 14.17 8.92 3.88
N HIS A 26 13.22 8.63 4.74
CA HIS A 26 13.17 9.18 6.10
C HIS A 26 14.12 8.58 7.15
N TYR A 27 14.97 7.62 6.78
CA TYR A 27 15.71 6.85 7.78
C TYR A 27 17.19 6.66 7.52
N PHE A 28 17.78 7.42 6.58
CA PHE A 28 19.17 7.18 6.17
C PHE A 28 20.24 7.85 7.04
N GLU A 29 19.89 8.91 7.76
CA GLU A 29 20.94 9.73 8.42
C GLU A 29 21.48 9.14 9.73
N ASP A 30 20.80 8.19 10.37
CA ASP A 30 21.20 7.66 11.70
C ASP A 30 21.55 6.16 11.74
N SER A 31 21.67 5.48 10.61
CA SER A 31 21.76 4.01 10.63
C SER A 31 23.20 3.49 10.49
N ALA A 32 24.04 3.72 11.48
CA ALA A 32 25.19 2.85 11.68
C ALA A 32 24.71 1.40 11.93
N PRO A 33 25.31 0.38 11.28
CA PRO A 33 24.94 -1.00 11.50
C PRO A 33 25.16 -1.37 12.97
N ASN A 34 24.06 -1.68 13.66
CA ASN A 34 24.15 -2.16 15.04
C ASN A 34 24.67 -3.60 15.02
N PRO A 35 25.79 -3.94 15.67
CA PRO A 35 26.26 -5.30 15.76
C PRO A 35 25.29 -6.14 16.59
N ARG A 36 24.32 -6.76 15.95
CA ARG A 36 23.50 -7.82 16.56
C ARG A 36 24.14 -9.17 16.24
N PRO A 37 23.97 -10.17 17.13
CA PRO A 37 24.46 -11.51 16.83
C PRO A 37 23.87 -11.96 15.47
N LEU A 38 24.76 -12.45 14.60
CA LEU A 38 24.40 -12.95 13.27
C LEU A 38 23.41 -14.09 13.44
N ARG A 39 22.18 -13.89 12.99
CA ARG A 39 21.25 -15.00 12.84
C ARG A 39 21.70 -15.87 11.66
N PRO A 40 21.31 -17.16 11.63
CA PRO A 40 21.62 -18.02 10.50
C PRO A 40 21.21 -17.37 9.17
N VAL A 41 22.05 -17.54 8.15
CA VAL A 41 21.72 -17.15 6.78
C VAL A 41 20.60 -18.09 6.29
N HIS A 42 19.49 -17.50 5.84
CA HIS A 42 18.46 -18.25 5.15
C HIS A 42 18.80 -18.34 3.67
N ARG A 43 18.91 -19.54 3.14
CA ARG A 43 19.25 -19.78 1.73
C ARG A 43 18.02 -20.12 0.95
N VAL A 44 17.80 -19.41 -0.16
CA VAL A 44 16.76 -19.68 -1.14
C VAL A 44 17.41 -20.05 -2.47
N LYS A 45 16.84 -21.07 -3.13
CA LYS A 45 17.32 -21.56 -4.42
C LYS A 45 16.41 -21.07 -5.52
N GLY A 46 16.93 -21.09 -6.75
CA GLY A 46 16.16 -20.68 -7.91
C GLY A 46 15.94 -19.18 -8.00
N ARG A 47 14.80 -18.78 -8.54
CA ARG A 47 14.46 -17.39 -8.88
C ARG A 47 13.59 -16.79 -7.80
N SER A 48 14.07 -15.79 -7.14
CA SER A 48 13.32 -15.03 -6.12
C SER A 48 12.98 -13.63 -6.60
N ILE A 49 11.86 -13.09 -6.15
CA ILE A 49 11.54 -11.68 -6.28
C ILE A 49 11.53 -11.01 -4.91
N CYS A 50 12.15 -9.85 -4.82
CA CYS A 50 12.14 -9.07 -3.59
C CYS A 50 11.35 -7.78 -3.78
N LEU A 51 10.29 -7.66 -2.98
CA LEU A 51 9.36 -6.53 -2.98
C LEU A 51 9.54 -5.77 -1.66
N TRP A 52 10.54 -4.92 -1.66
CA TRP A 52 10.95 -4.21 -0.47
C TRP A 52 10.13 -2.95 -0.22
N ASN A 53 9.42 -2.90 0.89
CA ASN A 53 9.00 -1.65 1.52
C ASN A 53 8.86 -1.84 3.04
N GLY A 54 9.68 -1.15 3.82
CA GLY A 54 9.69 -1.28 5.28
C GLY A 54 8.39 -0.88 5.99
N GLY A 55 7.52 -0.08 5.33
CA GLY A 55 6.21 0.30 5.85
C GLY A 55 5.10 -0.70 5.54
N ALA A 56 5.30 -1.61 4.59
CA ALA A 56 4.21 -2.45 4.06
C ALA A 56 3.82 -3.63 4.96
N ALA A 57 4.60 -3.96 5.98
CA ALA A 57 4.31 -5.09 6.86
C ALA A 57 2.97 -4.95 7.61
N GLU A 58 2.63 -3.74 8.02
CA GLU A 58 1.44 -3.46 8.84
C GLU A 58 0.57 -2.33 8.25
N ASN A 59 1.02 -1.69 7.19
CA ASN A 59 0.34 -0.53 6.61
C ASN A 59 -0.28 -0.89 5.26
N TYR A 60 -1.60 -0.91 5.21
CA TYR A 60 -2.40 -1.21 4.04
C TYR A 60 -2.04 -0.36 2.82
N PHE A 61 -1.80 0.97 3.00
CA PHE A 61 -1.41 1.86 1.91
C PHE A 61 -0.09 1.42 1.27
N HIS A 62 0.95 1.18 2.08
CA HIS A 62 2.25 0.73 1.58
C HIS A 62 2.18 -0.65 0.93
N TRP A 63 1.36 -1.55 1.48
CA TRP A 63 1.16 -2.85 0.88
C TRP A 63 0.53 -2.73 -0.51
N MET A 64 -0.58 -2.02 -0.64
CA MET A 64 -1.30 -1.90 -1.91
C MET A 64 -0.49 -1.17 -2.98
N HIS A 65 0.18 -0.07 -2.63
CA HIS A 65 0.84 0.79 -3.62
C HIS A 65 2.32 0.51 -3.83
N ASP A 66 3.02 -0.11 -2.87
CA ASP A 66 4.45 -0.36 -2.96
C ASP A 66 4.79 -1.85 -3.14
N VAL A 67 3.82 -2.76 -2.93
CA VAL A 67 3.98 -4.21 -3.12
C VAL A 67 3.06 -4.71 -4.24
N ILE A 68 1.74 -4.53 -4.11
CA ILE A 68 0.77 -5.13 -5.03
C ILE A 68 0.74 -4.39 -6.38
N ALA A 69 0.67 -3.05 -6.38
CA ALA A 69 0.59 -2.30 -7.62
C ALA A 69 1.79 -2.52 -8.58
N PRO A 70 3.06 -2.59 -8.11
CA PRO A 70 4.19 -2.96 -8.97
C PRO A 70 4.08 -4.36 -9.57
N ILE A 71 3.62 -5.36 -8.80
CA ILE A 71 3.43 -6.73 -9.31
C ILE A 71 2.30 -6.76 -10.34
N ALA A 72 1.17 -6.11 -10.04
CA ALA A 72 0.03 -6.03 -10.94
C ALA A 72 0.43 -5.40 -12.28
N LEU A 73 1.18 -4.29 -12.24
CA LEU A 73 1.71 -3.66 -13.46
C LEU A 73 2.64 -4.58 -14.24
N ALA A 74 3.58 -5.25 -13.55
CA ALA A 74 4.50 -6.17 -14.21
C ALA A 74 3.76 -7.32 -14.91
N SER A 75 2.76 -7.90 -14.23
CA SER A 75 1.91 -8.95 -14.78
C SER A 75 1.12 -8.45 -16.00
N ASP A 76 0.50 -7.28 -15.91
CA ASP A 76 -0.27 -6.66 -16.98
C ASP A 76 0.58 -6.36 -18.23
N GLN A 77 1.86 -6.00 -18.03
CA GLN A 77 2.85 -5.81 -19.10
C GLN A 77 3.43 -7.12 -19.65
N GLY A 78 2.91 -8.27 -19.26
CA GLY A 78 3.35 -9.59 -19.72
C GLY A 78 4.68 -10.06 -19.11
N VAL A 79 5.17 -9.40 -18.08
CA VAL A 79 6.32 -9.88 -17.31
C VAL A 79 5.90 -11.11 -16.52
N ALA A 80 6.60 -12.22 -16.72
CA ALA A 80 6.32 -13.44 -15.96
C ALA A 80 6.64 -13.20 -14.48
N ILE A 81 5.60 -13.24 -13.64
CA ILE A 81 5.71 -13.11 -12.19
C ILE A 81 5.81 -14.47 -11.48
N ASN A 82 6.17 -15.53 -12.20
CA ASN A 82 6.34 -16.85 -11.65
C ASN A 82 7.75 -16.99 -11.07
N PHE A 83 7.87 -16.89 -9.76
CA PHE A 83 9.09 -17.03 -8.97
C PHE A 83 8.96 -18.21 -8.01
N ASP A 84 10.09 -18.81 -7.64
CA ASP A 84 10.13 -19.90 -6.66
C ASP A 84 9.88 -19.36 -5.24
N ASP A 85 10.35 -18.10 -4.97
CA ASP A 85 10.16 -17.44 -3.69
C ASP A 85 9.82 -15.95 -3.86
N TYR A 86 8.86 -15.48 -3.06
CA TYR A 86 8.48 -14.07 -2.93
C TYR A 86 8.96 -13.51 -1.59
N LEU A 87 10.00 -12.69 -1.62
CA LEU A 87 10.56 -12.07 -0.42
C LEU A 87 9.79 -10.79 -0.11
N LEU A 88 8.87 -10.86 0.86
CA LEU A 88 7.86 -9.83 1.14
C LEU A 88 7.95 -9.32 2.58
N PRO A 89 7.46 -8.11 2.87
CA PRO A 89 7.20 -7.64 4.25
C PRO A 89 5.91 -8.28 4.80
N TRP A 90 5.87 -9.61 4.82
CA TRP A 90 4.64 -10.35 5.07
C TRP A 90 4.40 -10.64 6.55
N SER A 91 3.25 -10.24 7.07
CA SER A 91 2.77 -10.50 8.43
C SER A 91 1.56 -11.44 8.48
N SER A 92 1.13 -11.97 7.34
CA SER A 92 -0.06 -12.85 7.18
C SER A 92 -1.38 -12.17 7.58
N SER A 93 -1.49 -10.86 7.42
CA SER A 93 -2.76 -10.17 7.61
C SER A 93 -3.76 -10.54 6.51
N GLN A 94 -5.06 -10.37 6.79
CA GLN A 94 -6.12 -10.75 5.85
C GLN A 94 -5.92 -10.08 4.49
N PHE A 95 -5.73 -8.75 4.43
CA PHE A 95 -5.55 -8.04 3.16
C PHE A 95 -4.31 -8.49 2.38
N GLN A 96 -3.23 -8.90 3.08
CA GLN A 96 -2.04 -9.43 2.41
C GLN A 96 -2.32 -10.78 1.76
N THR A 97 -2.99 -11.66 2.48
CA THR A 97 -3.37 -12.99 1.98
C THR A 97 -4.30 -12.88 0.78
N GLU A 98 -5.35 -12.08 0.88
CA GLU A 98 -6.34 -11.87 -0.20
C GLU A 98 -5.69 -11.31 -1.47
N THR A 99 -4.80 -10.33 -1.33
CA THR A 99 -4.17 -9.68 -2.49
C THR A 99 -3.16 -10.57 -3.19
N LEU A 100 -2.40 -11.38 -2.44
CA LEU A 100 -1.48 -12.37 -3.03
C LEU A 100 -2.25 -13.46 -3.78
N GLN A 101 -3.33 -13.98 -3.20
CA GLN A 101 -4.19 -14.95 -3.85
C GLN A 101 -4.84 -14.38 -5.12
N GLN A 102 -5.25 -13.11 -5.10
CA GLN A 102 -5.80 -12.44 -6.29
C GLN A 102 -4.79 -12.33 -7.43
N LEU A 103 -3.50 -12.23 -7.12
CA LEU A 103 -2.41 -12.27 -8.09
C LEU A 103 -2.00 -13.70 -8.50
N GLY A 104 -2.64 -14.74 -7.94
CA GLY A 104 -2.27 -16.13 -8.19
C GLY A 104 -0.96 -16.56 -7.50
N ILE A 105 -0.51 -15.80 -6.49
CA ILE A 105 0.71 -16.11 -5.74
C ILE A 105 0.37 -17.08 -4.61
N GLU A 106 1.03 -18.23 -4.60
CA GLU A 106 0.86 -19.23 -3.56
C GLU A 106 1.51 -18.77 -2.24
N LEU A 107 0.75 -18.81 -1.15
CA LEU A 107 1.24 -18.33 0.16
C LEU A 107 2.43 -19.12 0.69
N ARG A 108 2.58 -20.39 0.28
CA ARG A 108 3.73 -21.24 0.65
C ARG A 108 5.05 -20.73 0.08
N ASP A 109 5.00 -20.00 -1.05
CA ASP A 109 6.17 -19.45 -1.74
C ASP A 109 6.52 -18.04 -1.23
N CYS A 110 5.75 -17.55 -0.23
CA CYS A 110 5.95 -16.25 0.38
C CYS A 110 6.86 -16.32 1.61
N LEU A 111 8.01 -15.71 1.53
CA LEU A 111 8.97 -15.62 2.63
C LEU A 111 8.99 -14.21 3.24
N SER A 112 8.73 -14.14 4.55
CA SER A 112 8.84 -12.87 5.27
C SER A 112 10.30 -12.56 5.56
N TYR A 113 10.88 -11.61 4.85
CA TYR A 113 12.24 -11.15 5.13
C TYR A 113 12.38 -10.49 6.53
N LEU A 114 11.27 -10.15 7.17
CA LEU A 114 11.28 -9.65 8.56
C LEU A 114 11.76 -10.72 9.56
N LYS A 115 11.67 -12.00 9.21
CA LYS A 115 12.10 -13.12 10.04
C LYS A 115 13.60 -13.40 9.96
N PHE A 116 14.27 -12.94 8.90
CA PHE A 116 15.67 -13.27 8.62
C PHE A 116 16.56 -12.03 8.70
N ASN A 117 17.80 -12.19 9.18
CA ASN A 117 18.81 -11.12 9.12
C ASN A 117 19.53 -11.11 7.77
N TRP A 118 19.68 -12.29 7.16
CA TRP A 118 20.38 -12.50 5.91
C TRP A 118 19.62 -13.51 5.06
N ILE A 119 19.45 -13.19 3.80
CA ILE A 119 18.93 -14.10 2.77
C ILE A 119 20.02 -14.21 1.72
N ASP A 120 20.44 -15.45 1.43
CA ASP A 120 21.39 -15.80 0.37
C ASP A 120 20.55 -16.48 -0.75
N ALA A 121 20.32 -15.74 -1.82
CA ALA A 121 19.50 -16.17 -2.95
C ALA A 121 20.36 -16.38 -4.18
N GLU A 122 20.09 -17.44 -4.96
CA GLU A 122 20.79 -17.71 -6.21
C GLU A 122 20.51 -16.63 -7.27
N GLU A 123 19.23 -16.27 -7.43
CA GLU A 123 18.81 -15.21 -8.33
C GLU A 123 17.75 -14.33 -7.64
N VAL A 124 17.93 -13.01 -7.67
CA VAL A 124 16.99 -12.05 -7.09
C VAL A 124 16.59 -11.02 -8.11
N SER A 125 15.30 -10.92 -8.36
CA SER A 125 14.68 -9.87 -9.16
C SER A 125 14.09 -8.79 -8.26
N PHE A 126 14.06 -7.56 -8.78
CA PHE A 126 13.45 -6.41 -8.13
C PHE A 126 12.51 -5.71 -9.10
N ILE A 127 11.41 -5.20 -8.61
CA ILE A 127 10.54 -4.31 -9.36
C ILE A 127 10.78 -2.89 -8.85
N SER A 128 10.97 -1.96 -9.78
CA SER A 128 11.08 -0.53 -9.46
C SER A 128 9.78 -0.02 -8.85
N SER A 129 9.90 0.99 -7.98
CA SER A 129 8.71 1.63 -7.43
C SER A 129 7.84 2.24 -8.52
N THR A 130 6.55 2.12 -8.36
CA THR A 130 5.51 2.77 -9.17
C THR A 130 5.09 4.12 -8.62
N ARG A 131 5.71 4.54 -7.50
CA ARG A 131 5.57 5.88 -6.93
C ARG A 131 6.86 6.67 -7.09
N PHE A 132 6.76 7.98 -7.31
CA PHE A 132 7.89 8.85 -7.60
C PHE A 132 7.71 10.26 -6.98
N GLY A 133 8.70 11.12 -7.19
CA GLY A 133 8.74 12.46 -6.61
C GLY A 133 9.17 12.49 -5.14
N ALA A 134 9.17 13.66 -4.54
CA ALA A 134 9.52 13.84 -3.14
C ALA A 134 8.59 12.97 -2.26
N LEU A 135 9.18 12.16 -1.36
CA LEU A 135 8.47 11.24 -0.47
C LEU A 135 7.57 10.20 -1.17
N GLY A 136 7.74 9.97 -2.49
CA GLY A 136 6.90 9.04 -3.25
C GLY A 136 5.42 9.43 -3.29
N CYS A 137 5.12 10.74 -3.32
CA CYS A 137 3.75 11.24 -3.29
C CYS A 137 3.05 11.23 -4.66
N HIS A 138 3.74 10.91 -5.74
CA HIS A 138 3.15 10.77 -7.07
C HIS A 138 3.00 9.31 -7.46
N PHE A 139 1.97 9.02 -8.24
CA PHE A 139 1.60 7.66 -8.63
C PHE A 139 1.73 7.45 -10.13
N SER A 140 2.21 6.29 -10.53
CA SER A 140 2.15 5.82 -11.91
C SER A 140 0.70 5.48 -12.26
N LYS A 141 0.13 6.18 -13.23
CA LYS A 141 -1.25 5.91 -13.66
C LYS A 141 -1.43 4.48 -14.16
N PRO A 142 -0.55 3.92 -15.01
CA PRO A 142 -0.63 2.50 -15.40
C PRO A 142 -0.63 1.54 -14.21
N ALA A 143 0.18 1.82 -13.17
CA ALA A 143 0.21 0.94 -12.00
C ALA A 143 -1.10 1.00 -11.18
N ILE A 144 -1.75 2.16 -11.10
CA ILE A 144 -3.07 2.29 -10.47
C ILE A 144 -4.13 1.58 -11.31
N GLU A 145 -4.06 1.69 -12.64
CA GLU A 145 -4.98 1.00 -13.56
C GLU A 145 -4.83 -0.53 -13.45
N SER A 146 -3.60 -1.07 -13.44
CA SER A 146 -3.35 -2.50 -13.24
C SER A 146 -3.79 -2.98 -11.86
N LEU A 147 -3.54 -2.20 -10.78
CA LEU A 147 -4.04 -2.50 -9.45
C LEU A 147 -5.57 -2.55 -9.41
N ARG A 148 -6.22 -1.57 -10.04
CA ARG A 148 -7.67 -1.48 -10.13
C ARG A 148 -8.27 -2.68 -10.85
N ALA A 149 -7.68 -3.11 -11.96
CA ALA A 149 -8.16 -4.22 -12.79
C ALA A 149 -8.22 -5.56 -12.04
N LEU A 150 -7.49 -5.73 -10.93
CA LEU A 150 -7.54 -6.95 -10.12
C LEU A 150 -8.92 -7.20 -9.49
N TRP A 151 -9.70 -6.17 -9.18
CA TRP A 151 -10.99 -6.29 -8.50
C TRP A 151 -12.15 -5.66 -9.23
N ILE A 152 -11.88 -4.70 -10.11
CA ILE A 152 -12.92 -3.91 -10.77
C ILE A 152 -12.82 -4.18 -12.26
N PRO A 153 -13.72 -4.99 -12.82
CA PRO A 153 -13.85 -5.10 -14.27
C PRO A 153 -14.25 -3.74 -14.85
N GLU A 154 -13.85 -3.48 -16.08
CA GLU A 154 -14.18 -2.22 -16.77
C GLU A 154 -15.68 -1.92 -16.70
N SER A 155 -16.06 -0.99 -15.87
CA SER A 155 -17.39 -0.42 -15.83
C SER A 155 -17.31 1.08 -15.68
N ASN A 156 -17.95 1.79 -16.59
CA ASN A 156 -18.08 3.26 -16.59
C ASN A 156 -19.23 3.75 -15.69
N GLN A 157 -19.66 2.99 -14.69
CA GLN A 157 -20.74 3.42 -13.81
C GLN A 157 -20.22 4.41 -12.78
N SER A 158 -20.76 5.61 -12.76
CA SER A 158 -20.58 6.55 -11.67
C SER A 158 -21.28 6.02 -10.42
N GLY A 159 -20.60 6.07 -9.29
CA GLY A 159 -21.20 5.74 -8.01
C GLY A 159 -22.21 6.79 -7.55
N GLU A 160 -23.14 6.36 -6.70
CA GLU A 160 -24.16 7.25 -6.11
C GLU A 160 -24.05 7.32 -4.58
N ARG A 161 -23.25 6.45 -3.96
CA ARG A 161 -23.15 6.36 -2.50
C ARG A 161 -22.36 7.53 -1.92
N LEU A 162 -22.85 8.01 -0.78
CA LEU A 162 -22.19 9.02 0.06
C LEU A 162 -21.68 8.31 1.31
N ILE A 163 -20.37 8.27 1.53
CA ILE A 163 -19.80 7.54 2.67
C ILE A 163 -18.92 8.43 3.54
N TYR A 164 -18.96 8.14 4.83
CA TYR A 164 -18.00 8.62 5.81
C TYR A 164 -17.18 7.44 6.33
N ILE A 165 -15.87 7.49 6.20
CA ILE A 165 -14.99 6.44 6.73
C ILE A 165 -14.66 6.76 8.20
N THR A 166 -15.17 5.94 9.12
CA THR A 166 -14.85 6.09 10.54
C THR A 166 -13.45 5.54 10.88
N ARG A 167 -12.86 6.09 11.95
CA ARG A 167 -11.59 5.61 12.51
C ARG A 167 -11.72 5.25 13.99
N ARG A 168 -12.87 4.80 14.44
CA ARG A 168 -13.12 4.40 15.84
C ARG A 168 -12.18 3.26 16.27
N ASP A 169 -11.85 2.37 15.38
CA ASP A 169 -10.92 1.26 15.53
C ASP A 169 -9.44 1.68 15.60
N ALA A 170 -9.09 2.86 15.09
CA ALA A 170 -7.71 3.31 15.00
C ALA A 170 -7.13 3.79 16.33
N LYS A 171 -5.84 3.57 16.55
CA LYS A 171 -5.12 4.03 17.75
C LYS A 171 -4.76 5.52 17.70
N THR A 172 -4.66 6.11 16.51
CA THR A 172 -4.20 7.48 16.29
C THR A 172 -5.06 8.21 15.28
N ARG A 173 -5.04 9.53 15.30
CA ARG A 173 -5.77 10.40 14.35
C ARG A 173 -7.28 10.09 14.34
N LYS A 174 -7.86 9.90 15.53
CA LYS A 174 -9.30 9.86 15.70
C LYS A 174 -9.87 11.26 15.56
N VAL A 175 -11.09 11.34 15.08
CA VAL A 175 -11.86 12.59 15.08
C VAL A 175 -12.54 12.71 16.44
N GLU A 176 -12.23 13.77 17.21
CA GLU A 176 -12.71 13.91 18.58
C GLU A 176 -14.23 14.11 18.65
N ASN A 177 -14.77 14.86 17.68
CA ASN A 177 -16.21 15.16 17.57
C ASN A 177 -16.89 14.36 16.45
N GLU A 178 -16.50 13.09 16.24
CA GLU A 178 -17.01 12.26 15.12
C GLU A 178 -18.55 12.11 15.18
N GLU A 179 -19.14 12.04 16.37
CA GLU A 179 -20.60 11.96 16.53
C GLU A 179 -21.34 13.21 16.01
N GLU A 180 -20.76 14.39 16.19
CA GLU A 180 -21.32 15.64 15.64
C GLU A 180 -21.26 15.62 14.10
N ILE A 181 -20.14 15.16 13.53
CA ILE A 181 -19.99 15.02 12.09
C ILE A 181 -21.01 14.03 11.53
N LEU A 182 -21.18 12.87 12.17
CA LEU A 182 -22.16 11.86 11.75
C LEU A 182 -23.57 12.40 11.83
N SER A 183 -23.94 13.06 12.93
CA SER A 183 -25.26 13.68 13.10
C SER A 183 -25.58 14.72 12.02
N PHE A 184 -24.56 15.38 11.48
CA PHE A 184 -24.69 16.31 10.36
C PHE A 184 -24.78 15.60 9.01
N LEU A 185 -24.01 14.52 8.80
CA LEU A 185 -23.89 13.83 7.52
C LEU A 185 -25.05 12.84 7.26
N GLU A 186 -25.53 12.14 8.28
CA GLU A 186 -26.61 11.15 8.15
C GLU A 186 -27.88 11.71 7.48
N PRO A 187 -28.42 12.89 7.85
CA PRO A 187 -29.58 13.46 7.17
C PRO A 187 -29.33 13.81 5.69
N LEU A 188 -28.05 13.93 5.29
CA LEU A 188 -27.66 14.15 3.90
C LEU A 188 -27.51 12.85 3.12
N GLY A 189 -27.73 11.70 3.74
CA GLY A 189 -27.67 10.37 3.12
C GLY A 189 -26.29 9.72 3.17
N PHE A 190 -25.39 10.20 4.03
CA PHE A 190 -24.10 9.53 4.23
C PHE A 190 -24.23 8.28 5.10
N GLU A 191 -23.51 7.24 4.70
CA GLU A 191 -23.37 5.99 5.44
C GLU A 191 -21.99 5.96 6.15
N ALA A 192 -21.97 5.71 7.46
CA ALA A 192 -20.72 5.52 8.21
C ALA A 192 -20.17 4.12 7.92
N MET A 193 -18.91 4.04 7.46
CA MET A 193 -18.27 2.78 7.07
C MET A 193 -17.01 2.51 7.86
N GLU A 194 -16.90 1.30 8.45
CA GLU A 194 -15.70 0.78 9.07
C GLU A 194 -15.06 -0.27 8.15
N LEU A 195 -13.84 -0.01 7.66
CA LEU A 195 -13.23 -0.84 6.62
C LEU A 195 -12.42 -2.02 7.17
N ALA A 196 -12.09 -2.04 8.46
CA ALA A 196 -11.18 -3.02 9.03
C ALA A 196 -11.68 -4.48 8.92
N SER A 197 -13.01 -4.67 8.89
CA SER A 197 -13.65 -6.00 8.77
C SER A 197 -13.97 -6.40 7.33
N MET A 198 -13.79 -5.49 6.37
CA MET A 198 -14.10 -5.73 4.96
C MET A 198 -12.93 -6.37 4.23
N SER A 199 -13.21 -7.32 3.35
CA SER A 199 -12.25 -7.83 2.39
C SER A 199 -11.79 -6.73 1.42
N VAL A 200 -10.65 -6.93 0.76
CA VAL A 200 -10.15 -5.98 -0.25
C VAL A 200 -11.13 -5.84 -1.41
N ALA A 201 -11.79 -6.93 -1.81
CA ALA A 201 -12.81 -6.91 -2.86
C ALA A 201 -14.04 -6.07 -2.47
N GLU A 202 -14.50 -6.19 -1.20
CA GLU A 202 -15.62 -5.38 -0.68
C GLU A 202 -15.22 -3.90 -0.58
N GLN A 203 -14.02 -3.59 -0.12
CA GLN A 203 -13.51 -2.22 -0.08
C GLN A 203 -13.40 -1.62 -1.49
N ALA A 204 -12.89 -2.38 -2.47
CA ALA A 204 -12.81 -1.94 -3.87
C ALA A 204 -14.19 -1.65 -4.46
N SER A 205 -15.16 -2.55 -4.27
CA SER A 205 -16.55 -2.38 -4.71
C SER A 205 -17.21 -1.17 -4.04
N LEU A 206 -16.97 -0.98 -2.73
CA LEU A 206 -17.48 0.17 -2.00
C LEU A 206 -16.97 1.47 -2.62
N PHE A 207 -15.66 1.64 -2.79
CA PHE A 207 -15.10 2.87 -3.34
C PHE A 207 -15.52 3.13 -4.79
N GLN A 208 -15.68 2.07 -5.59
CA GLN A 208 -16.20 2.20 -6.94
C GLN A 208 -17.63 2.76 -6.96
N SER A 209 -18.45 2.38 -5.99
CA SER A 209 -19.85 2.81 -5.88
C SER A 209 -20.04 4.20 -5.29
N CYS A 210 -18.95 4.89 -4.89
CA CYS A 210 -19.06 6.17 -4.21
C CYS A 210 -19.13 7.36 -5.16
N LYS A 211 -20.02 8.30 -4.81
CA LYS A 211 -20.11 9.65 -5.33
C LYS A 211 -19.32 10.63 -4.48
N VAL A 212 -19.38 10.46 -3.16
CA VAL A 212 -18.63 11.28 -2.19
C VAL A 212 -18.05 10.38 -1.12
N VAL A 213 -16.79 10.62 -0.79
CA VAL A 213 -16.06 10.00 0.32
C VAL A 213 -15.58 11.08 1.25
N VAL A 214 -16.01 11.07 2.51
CA VAL A 214 -15.44 11.87 3.60
C VAL A 214 -14.63 10.95 4.48
N ALA A 215 -13.36 11.27 4.74
CA ALA A 215 -12.50 10.41 5.55
C ALA A 215 -11.41 11.18 6.29
N PRO A 216 -11.11 10.82 7.54
CA PRO A 216 -9.89 11.26 8.21
C PRO A 216 -8.65 10.69 7.51
N HIS A 217 -7.56 11.46 7.48
CA HIS A 217 -6.29 11.04 6.90
C HIS A 217 -5.84 9.67 7.42
N GLY A 218 -5.64 8.70 6.53
CA GLY A 218 -5.26 7.35 6.91
C GLY A 218 -5.18 6.35 5.78
N ALA A 219 -4.70 5.14 6.09
CA ALA A 219 -4.46 4.08 5.11
C ALA A 219 -5.72 3.64 4.35
N ALA A 220 -6.93 3.84 4.90
CA ALA A 220 -8.20 3.60 4.22
C ALA A 220 -8.31 4.33 2.88
N LEU A 221 -7.74 5.53 2.77
CA LEU A 221 -7.70 6.32 1.54
C LEU A 221 -6.80 5.73 0.44
N ALA A 222 -6.05 4.65 0.71
CA ALA A 222 -5.40 3.87 -0.34
C ALA A 222 -6.42 3.33 -1.36
N ASN A 223 -7.64 3.05 -0.92
CA ASN A 223 -8.74 2.57 -1.74
C ASN A 223 -9.26 3.60 -2.77
N LEU A 224 -8.79 4.85 -2.73
CA LEU A 224 -9.03 5.81 -3.82
C LEU A 224 -8.58 5.28 -5.18
N ALA A 225 -7.61 4.34 -5.20
CA ALA A 225 -7.26 3.62 -6.42
C ALA A 225 -8.48 2.97 -7.11
N PHE A 226 -9.50 2.61 -6.35
CA PHE A 226 -10.72 1.96 -6.82
C PHE A 226 -11.89 2.91 -7.05
N ALA A 227 -11.78 4.17 -6.63
CA ALA A 227 -12.86 5.14 -6.78
C ALA A 227 -13.22 5.39 -8.25
N SER A 228 -14.48 5.66 -8.52
CA SER A 228 -14.92 6.07 -9.86
C SER A 228 -14.37 7.45 -10.20
N PRO A 229 -14.01 7.73 -11.47
CA PRO A 229 -13.70 9.09 -11.90
C PRO A 229 -14.83 10.05 -11.50
N HIS A 230 -14.46 11.30 -11.17
CA HIS A 230 -15.37 12.35 -10.68
C HIS A 230 -15.95 12.12 -9.28
N CYS A 231 -15.59 11.06 -8.56
CA CYS A 231 -15.90 10.94 -7.14
C CYS A 231 -15.31 12.14 -6.37
N HIS A 232 -16.08 12.68 -5.42
CA HIS A 232 -15.64 13.79 -4.57
C HIS A 232 -15.01 13.25 -3.29
N ILE A 233 -13.77 13.64 -3.02
CA ILE A 233 -13.01 13.21 -1.85
C ILE A 233 -12.83 14.39 -0.92
N ILE A 234 -13.24 14.23 0.33
CA ILE A 234 -13.02 15.21 1.39
C ILE A 234 -12.16 14.55 2.47
N GLU A 235 -10.89 14.96 2.54
CA GLU A 235 -9.93 14.44 3.52
C GLU A 235 -9.82 15.36 4.72
N LEU A 236 -9.98 14.80 5.92
CA LEU A 236 -9.86 15.51 7.19
C LEU A 236 -8.46 15.30 7.76
N PHE A 237 -7.69 16.37 7.90
CA PHE A 237 -6.34 16.34 8.46
C PHE A 237 -6.28 16.75 9.93
N PRO A 238 -5.42 16.10 10.73
CA PRO A 238 -5.02 16.70 11.99
C PRO A 238 -4.11 17.92 11.73
N PRO A 239 -4.17 18.98 12.56
CA PRO A 239 -3.46 20.24 12.33
C PRO A 239 -1.94 20.12 12.17
N ASN A 240 -1.36 19.08 12.75
CA ASN A 240 0.11 18.85 12.78
C ASN A 240 0.61 17.88 11.70
N TRP A 241 -0.25 17.40 10.81
CA TRP A 241 0.15 16.44 9.78
C TRP A 241 -0.68 16.62 8.49
N VAL A 242 -0.13 17.37 7.54
CA VAL A 242 -0.73 17.60 6.22
C VAL A 242 0.21 17.11 5.13
N THR A 243 -0.33 16.40 4.14
CA THR A 243 0.44 15.85 3.02
C THR A 243 -0.39 15.87 1.74
N SER A 244 0.26 15.93 0.59
CA SER A 244 -0.40 15.88 -0.72
C SER A 244 -0.64 14.45 -1.24
N LEU A 245 -0.39 13.43 -0.43
CA LEU A 245 -0.38 12.03 -0.86
C LEU A 245 -1.68 11.64 -1.55
N TYR A 246 -2.81 11.75 -0.84
CA TYR A 246 -4.11 11.34 -1.39
C TYR A 246 -4.71 12.35 -2.37
N ALA A 247 -4.33 13.62 -2.30
CA ALA A 247 -4.63 14.59 -3.35
C ALA A 247 -4.03 14.18 -4.71
N ASN A 248 -2.79 13.67 -4.69
CA ASN A 248 -2.13 13.19 -5.90
C ASN A 248 -2.72 11.86 -6.39
N LEU A 249 -3.08 10.95 -5.48
CA LEU A 249 -3.78 9.71 -5.86
C LEU A 249 -5.15 10.02 -6.48
N ALA A 250 -5.94 10.88 -5.83
CA ALA A 250 -7.24 11.33 -6.35
C ALA A 250 -7.12 11.94 -7.75
N ARG A 251 -6.12 12.80 -7.96
CA ARG A 251 -5.83 13.38 -9.29
C ARG A 251 -5.47 12.29 -10.33
N THR A 252 -4.68 11.30 -9.94
CA THR A 252 -4.28 10.20 -10.84
C THR A 252 -5.49 9.38 -11.29
N VAL A 253 -6.47 9.18 -10.40
CA VAL A 253 -7.73 8.46 -10.68
C VAL A 253 -8.75 9.32 -11.41
N GLY A 254 -8.64 10.65 -11.34
CA GLY A 254 -9.60 11.59 -11.93
C GLY A 254 -10.73 11.99 -10.97
N CYS A 255 -10.52 11.90 -9.67
CA CYS A 255 -11.43 12.35 -8.63
C CYS A 255 -11.27 13.84 -8.34
N TYR A 256 -12.33 14.47 -7.83
CA TYR A 256 -12.25 15.80 -7.21
C TYR A 256 -11.76 15.67 -5.76
N TYR A 257 -10.93 16.59 -5.32
CA TYR A 257 -10.32 16.48 -3.99
C TYR A 257 -10.38 17.83 -3.24
N LEU A 258 -10.81 17.74 -1.98
CA LEU A 258 -10.80 18.82 -1.00
C LEU A 258 -10.18 18.32 0.30
N SER A 259 -9.45 19.16 1.01
CA SER A 259 -8.96 18.89 2.37
C SER A 259 -9.45 19.91 3.37
N LEU A 260 -9.72 19.44 4.57
CA LEU A 260 -10.04 20.25 5.75
C LEU A 260 -9.03 19.97 6.86
N ILE A 261 -8.68 21.00 7.65
CA ILE A 261 -7.71 20.90 8.75
C ILE A 261 -8.41 21.31 10.03
#